data_41970663157ec6e49bb78d0179d10653
#
_entry.id   41970663157ec6e49bb78d0179d10653
#
_cell.length_a   1.000
_cell.length_b   1.000
_cell.length_c   1.000
_cell.angle_alpha   90.00
_cell.angle_beta   90.00
_cell.angle_gamma   90.00
#
_symmetry.space_group_name_H-M   'P 1'
#
loop_
_entity.id
_entity.type
_entity.pdbx_description
1 polymer ?
#
loop_
_entity_poly.entity_id
_entity_poly.type
_entity_poly.pdbx_seq_one_letter_code
_entity_poly.pdbx_strand_id
1 'polypeptide(L)' 'MNKTTLAYFTIEDNYFVFTRTNYFDDNTKSIERAKAEKELARLQAINTDRHLKIVTRYDVVTM' A
#
# COMPACT_ATOMS: atom_id res chain seq x y z
N MET A 1 4.03 27.96 -2.24
CA MET A 1 4.51 26.65 -1.79
C MET A 1 4.03 25.58 -2.73
N ASN A 2 4.91 24.64 -3.02
CA ASN A 2 4.60 23.57 -3.97
C ASN A 2 3.98 22.38 -3.24
N LYS A 3 3.02 21.75 -3.89
CA LYS A 3 2.44 20.50 -3.41
C LYS A 3 2.97 19.34 -4.23
N THR A 4 3.30 18.27 -3.57
CA THR A 4 3.78 17.04 -4.19
C THR A 4 2.83 15.91 -3.81
N THR A 5 2.45 15.12 -4.81
CA THR A 5 1.64 13.91 -4.59
C THR A 5 2.58 12.73 -4.44
N LEU A 6 2.46 12.01 -3.32
CA LEU A 6 3.26 10.84 -3.03
C LEU A 6 2.33 9.62 -3.02
N ALA A 7 2.76 8.57 -3.71
CA ALA A 7 1.99 7.33 -3.84
C ALA A 7 2.54 6.25 -2.91
N TYR A 8 1.66 5.41 -2.44
CA TYR A 8 2.02 4.25 -1.62
C TYR A 8 0.98 3.15 -1.82
N PHE A 9 1.33 1.92 -1.45
CA PHE A 9 0.38 0.81 -1.46
C PHE A 9 -0.13 0.57 -0.06
N THR A 10 -1.40 0.17 0.03
CA THR A 10 -1.98 -0.34 1.26
C THR A 10 -2.45 -1.77 1.04
N ILE A 11 -2.59 -2.52 2.14
CA ILE A 11 -3.30 -3.79 2.14
C ILE A 11 -4.53 -3.58 3.00
N GLU A 12 -5.69 -3.75 2.40
CA GLU A 12 -6.94 -3.43 3.04
C GLU A 12 -8.06 -4.36 2.58
N ASP A 13 -9.10 -4.45 3.39
CA ASP A 13 -10.39 -5.01 2.97
C ASP A 13 -11.40 -3.85 2.87
N ASN A 14 -12.69 -4.16 2.81
CA ASN A 14 -13.72 -3.13 2.68
C ASN A 14 -13.90 -2.30 3.96
N TYR A 15 -13.29 -2.69 5.07
CA TYR A 15 -13.53 -2.09 6.39
C TYR A 15 -12.28 -1.50 7.01
N PHE A 16 -11.12 -2.15 6.81
CA PHE A 16 -9.90 -1.77 7.53
C PHE A 16 -8.69 -1.71 6.61
N VAL A 17 -7.78 -0.83 6.94
CA VAL A 17 -6.43 -0.81 6.38
C VAL A 17 -5.52 -1.54 7.36
N PHE A 18 -4.89 -2.63 6.91
CA PHE A 18 -4.05 -3.49 7.74
C PHE A 18 -2.61 -2.97 7.83
N THR A 19 -2.10 -2.50 6.71
CA THR A 19 -0.73 -1.99 6.64
C THR A 19 -0.54 -1.17 5.37
N ARG A 20 0.58 -0.46 5.29
CA ARG A 20 0.95 0.31 4.11
C ARG A 20 2.45 0.18 3.86
N THR A 21 2.85 0.40 2.61
CA THR A 21 4.24 0.48 2.22
C THR A 21 4.78 1.90 2.40
N ASN A 22 6.08 2.06 2.14
CA ASN A 22 6.68 3.38 2.00
C ASN A 22 6.17 4.06 0.73
N TYR A 23 6.34 5.36 0.65
CA TYR A 23 6.10 6.07 -0.60
C TYR A 23 7.02 5.53 -1.70
N PHE A 24 6.52 5.48 -2.91
CA PHE A 24 7.30 5.04 -4.05
C PHE A 24 7.24 6.06 -5.19
N ASP A 25 8.23 5.98 -6.06
CA ASP A 25 8.26 6.64 -7.36
C ASP A 25 8.44 5.57 -8.45
N ASP A 26 8.69 5.99 -9.68
CA ASP A 26 8.86 5.07 -10.79
C ASP A 26 10.06 4.12 -10.59
N ASN A 27 11.08 4.55 -9.83
CA ASN A 27 12.27 3.74 -9.59
C ASN A 27 12.06 2.69 -8.50
N THR A 28 11.18 2.94 -7.55
CA THR A 28 10.98 2.08 -6.37
C THR A 28 9.61 1.38 -6.36
N LYS A 29 8.75 1.67 -7.33
CA LYS A 29 7.39 1.13 -7.38
C LYS A 29 7.36 -0.40 -7.35
N SER A 30 8.19 -1.06 -8.15
CA SER A 30 8.21 -2.52 -8.21
C SER A 30 8.72 -3.14 -6.91
N ILE A 31 9.65 -2.48 -6.24
CA ILE A 31 10.17 -2.92 -4.94
C ILE A 31 9.08 -2.85 -3.88
N GLU A 32 8.39 -1.74 -3.80
CA GLU A 32 7.29 -1.55 -2.83
C GLU A 32 6.10 -2.45 -3.16
N ARG A 33 5.82 -2.68 -4.45
CA ARG A 33 4.79 -3.63 -4.88
C ARG A 33 5.10 -5.04 -4.42
N ALA A 34 6.34 -5.48 -4.59
CA ALA A 34 6.78 -6.81 -4.14
C ALA A 34 6.63 -6.98 -2.62
N LYS A 35 6.97 -5.94 -1.86
CA LYS A 35 6.75 -5.94 -0.41
C LYS A 35 5.27 -6.05 -0.06
N ALA A 36 4.42 -5.31 -0.76
CA ALA A 36 2.97 -5.36 -0.54
C ALA A 36 2.40 -6.73 -0.85
N GLU A 37 2.82 -7.36 -1.94
CA GLU A 37 2.36 -8.70 -2.31
C GLU A 37 2.77 -9.75 -1.29
N LYS A 38 3.98 -9.66 -0.76
CA LYS A 38 4.46 -10.56 0.30
C LYS A 38 3.64 -10.40 1.58
N GLU A 39 3.36 -9.16 1.98
CA GLU A 39 2.52 -8.88 3.15
C GLU A 39 1.08 -9.31 2.91
N LEU A 40 0.56 -9.13 1.71
CA LEU A 40 -0.79 -9.58 1.35
C LEU A 40 -0.93 -11.09 1.56
N ALA A 41 0.03 -11.86 1.06
CA ALA A 41 0.02 -13.32 1.22
C ALA A 41 0.06 -13.71 2.70
N ARG A 42 0.91 -13.06 3.49
CA ARG A 42 1.03 -13.32 4.93
C ARG A 42 -0.26 -12.98 5.67
N LEU A 43 -0.80 -11.81 5.44
CA LEU A 43 -2.01 -11.35 6.12
C LEU A 43 -3.24 -12.13 5.69
N GLN A 44 -3.35 -12.50 4.41
CA GLN A 44 -4.45 -13.30 3.92
C GLN A 44 -4.45 -14.71 4.53
N ALA A 45 -3.28 -15.30 4.75
CA ALA A 45 -3.15 -16.59 5.40
C ALA A 45 -3.65 -16.57 6.85
N ILE A 46 -3.49 -15.42 7.54
CA ILE A 46 -3.96 -15.24 8.92
C ILE A 46 -5.45 -14.88 8.95
N ASN A 47 -5.91 -14.08 7.97
CA ASN A 47 -7.27 -13.54 7.93
C ASN A 47 -8.07 -14.25 6.83
N THR A 48 -8.33 -15.53 6.99
CA THR A 48 -8.97 -16.37 5.97
C THR A 48 -10.44 -16.01 5.71
N ASP A 49 -11.06 -15.29 6.63
CA ASP A 49 -12.45 -14.81 6.53
C ASP A 49 -12.56 -13.45 5.82
N ARG A 50 -11.45 -12.87 5.39
CA ARG A 50 -11.40 -11.54 4.77
C ARG A 50 -10.84 -11.63 3.37
N HIS A 51 -11.27 -10.69 2.53
CA HIS A 51 -10.75 -10.53 1.16
C HIS A 51 -9.84 -9.31 1.12
N LEU A 52 -8.55 -9.54 1.33
CA LEU A 52 -7.55 -8.48 1.32
C LEU A 52 -7.12 -8.15 -0.10
N LYS A 53 -6.81 -6.89 -0.33
CA LYS A 53 -6.39 -6.40 -1.64
C LYS A 53 -5.32 -5.32 -1.47
N ILE A 54 -4.53 -5.14 -2.51
CA ILE A 54 -3.56 -4.05 -2.59
C ILE A 54 -4.25 -2.88 -3.27
N VAL A 55 -4.17 -1.71 -2.65
CA VAL A 55 -4.75 -0.48 -3.19
C VAL A 55 -3.63 0.56 -3.29
N THR A 56 -3.63 1.32 -4.38
CA THR A 56 -2.73 2.46 -4.52
C THR A 56 -3.41 3.68 -3.93
N ARG A 57 -2.74 4.35 -3.02
CA ARG A 57 -3.25 5.57 -2.38
C ARG A 57 -2.24 6.69 -2.54
N TYR A 58 -2.70 7.90 -2.33
CA TYR A 58 -1.91 9.09 -2.55
C TYR A 58 -2.04 10.04 -1.37
N ASP A 59 -0.92 10.64 -0.99
CA ASP A 59 -0.90 11.76 -0.06
C ASP A 59 -0.44 13.01 -0.80
N VAL A 60 -1.05 14.14 -0.51
CA VAL A 60 -0.60 15.43 -1.01
C VAL A 60 0.18 16.11 0.10
N VAL A 61 1.46 16.36 -0.14
CA VAL A 61 2.39 16.92 0.83
C VAL A 61 2.83 18.28 0.35
N THR A 62 2.81 19.26 1.25
CA THR A 62 3.34 20.59 0.97
C THR A 62 4.84 20.58 1.27
N MET A 63 5.60 20.94 0.26
CA MET A 63 7.07 20.97 0.32
C MET A 63 7.60 22.39 0.46
#